data_910aa097878d1d4d9b90b6396a4c48f4
#
_entry.id   910aa097878d1d4d9b90b6396a4c48f4
#
_cell.length_a   1.000
_cell.length_b   1.000
_cell.length_c   1.000
_cell.angle_alpha   90.00
_cell.angle_beta   90.00
_cell.angle_gamma   90.00
#
_symmetry.space_group_name_H-M   'P 1'
#
loop_
_entity.id
_entity.type
_entity.pdbx_description
1 polymer ?
#
loop_
_entity_poly.entity_id
_entity_poly.type
_entity_poly.pdbx_seq_one_letter_code
_entity_poly.pdbx_strand_id
1 'polypeptide(L)'
;MSRFLIWSVPMFWALSSCVPAHVSPARSVEPVSGERHFASIRQLTFGGENAEAYFSHDGKWLTLQSTRDGHPCDQQYVMRIDGTGARRISDGRGKTTCGWFFPGDERLFFASTTAHDSVCPPKPDPSKGYVWPLDRYDIYTINRDGTNQKRLTHYDVYTAEGVLSPDGKRIVFTSLKDGDLDIYTMNADGTDVRRLTNTPGYDGGAWWSPDGTKIVYRANHPTDSTELRAYRDLLAQRLVRPARVELFTMNADGSNQTQITHLGGANFGPSWTPDGKRIIFASNYQSPRSGNFDLFLVNADGSGLEQITFDSTFDGFPMFSPDGKKIVWASNRHADKPSETNLFIADWRE
;
A
#
# COMPACT_ATOMS: atom_id res chain seq x y z
N MET A 1 -0.69 -28.48 75.73
CA MET A 1 0.47 -27.83 75.11
C MET A 1 0.55 -28.28 73.64
N SER A 2 -0.10 -27.60 72.75
CA SER A 2 -0.10 -27.92 71.30
C SER A 2 0.70 -26.85 70.56
N ARG A 3 1.78 -27.25 69.90
CA ARG A 3 2.64 -26.41 69.08
C ARG A 3 2.07 -26.34 67.66
N PHE A 4 1.70 -25.16 67.15
CA PHE A 4 1.40 -24.90 65.76
C PHE A 4 2.71 -24.64 65.00
N LEU A 5 3.00 -25.47 63.99
CA LEU A 5 4.03 -25.20 62.99
C LEU A 5 3.44 -24.29 61.88
N ILE A 6 4.01 -23.11 61.70
CA ILE A 6 3.71 -22.23 60.59
C ILE A 6 4.69 -22.58 59.44
N TRP A 7 4.13 -23.06 58.34
CA TRP A 7 4.89 -23.27 57.09
C TRP A 7 4.87 -21.97 56.29
N SER A 8 6.03 -21.35 56.09
CA SER A 8 6.21 -20.23 55.20
C SER A 8 6.48 -20.75 53.79
N VAL A 9 5.59 -20.46 52.82
CA VAL A 9 5.77 -20.76 51.38
C VAL A 9 6.55 -19.58 50.79
N PRO A 10 7.69 -19.85 50.14
CA PRO A 10 8.40 -18.78 49.44
C PRO A 10 7.65 -18.41 48.13
N MET A 11 7.27 -17.14 48.01
CA MET A 11 6.66 -16.57 46.83
C MET A 11 7.76 -16.29 45.80
N PHE A 12 7.88 -17.16 44.78
CA PHE A 12 8.75 -16.93 43.65
C PHE A 12 8.13 -15.85 42.74
N TRP A 13 8.73 -14.67 42.72
CA TRP A 13 8.45 -13.66 41.72
C TRP A 13 9.10 -14.09 40.40
N ALA A 14 8.29 -14.50 39.42
CA ALA A 14 8.76 -14.70 38.05
C ALA A 14 8.99 -13.32 37.42
N LEU A 15 10.24 -12.90 37.35
CA LEU A 15 10.64 -11.76 36.52
C LEU A 15 10.43 -12.18 35.07
N SER A 16 9.32 -11.72 34.48
CA SER A 16 9.10 -11.79 33.03
C SER A 16 10.12 -10.85 32.37
N SER A 17 11.20 -11.42 31.86
CA SER A 17 12.15 -10.67 31.05
C SER A 17 11.48 -10.38 29.71
N CYS A 18 11.03 -9.14 29.50
CA CYS A 18 10.78 -8.62 28.17
C CYS A 18 12.11 -8.69 27.39
N VAL A 19 12.25 -9.69 26.54
CA VAL A 19 13.32 -9.73 25.54
C VAL A 19 12.98 -8.60 24.57
N PRO A 20 13.83 -7.56 24.41
CA PRO A 20 13.60 -6.57 23.40
C PRO A 20 13.63 -7.26 22.03
N ALA A 21 12.59 -7.05 21.21
CA ALA A 21 12.57 -7.52 19.85
C ALA A 21 13.88 -7.02 19.16
N HIS A 22 14.71 -7.94 18.69
CA HIS A 22 15.91 -7.63 17.93
C HIS A 22 15.45 -6.95 16.62
N VAL A 23 15.44 -5.63 16.62
CA VAL A 23 15.30 -4.85 15.38
C VAL A 23 16.63 -4.98 14.67
N SER A 24 16.69 -5.78 13.61
CA SER A 24 17.86 -5.85 12.76
C SER A 24 18.08 -4.45 12.15
N PRO A 25 19.27 -3.86 12.26
CA PRO A 25 19.53 -2.57 11.64
C PRO A 25 19.40 -2.69 10.12
N ALA A 26 19.01 -1.59 9.45
CA ALA A 26 18.95 -1.55 7.99
C ALA A 26 20.26 -2.05 7.38
N ARG A 27 20.15 -2.94 6.37
CA ARG A 27 21.30 -3.55 5.71
C ARG A 27 21.56 -2.88 4.37
N SER A 28 22.82 -2.48 4.10
CA SER A 28 23.23 -2.03 2.77
C SER A 28 23.13 -3.17 1.76
N VAL A 29 22.66 -2.83 0.56
CA VAL A 29 22.48 -3.73 -0.58
C VAL A 29 23.10 -3.07 -1.80
N GLU A 30 23.86 -3.83 -2.59
CA GLU A 30 24.41 -3.32 -3.85
C GLU A 30 23.31 -3.24 -4.92
N PRO A 31 23.25 -2.16 -5.71
CA PRO A 31 22.37 -2.07 -6.87
C PRO A 31 22.65 -3.18 -7.88
N VAL A 32 21.61 -3.70 -8.50
CA VAL A 32 21.72 -4.62 -9.64
C VAL A 32 22.22 -3.83 -10.88
N SER A 33 22.92 -4.51 -11.77
CA SER A 33 23.40 -3.90 -13.02
C SER A 33 22.23 -3.28 -13.80
N GLY A 34 22.33 -2.00 -14.12
CA GLY A 34 21.27 -1.22 -14.77
C GLY A 34 20.53 -0.27 -13.84
N GLU A 35 20.56 -0.46 -12.53
CA GLU A 35 19.91 0.40 -11.52
C GLU A 35 20.67 1.72 -11.29
N ARG A 36 20.85 2.49 -12.37
CA ARG A 36 21.72 3.70 -12.37
C ARG A 36 21.19 4.85 -11.50
N HIS A 37 19.90 4.84 -11.20
CA HIS A 37 19.25 5.86 -10.37
C HIS A 37 19.47 5.66 -8.87
N PHE A 38 20.02 4.54 -8.44
CA PHE A 38 20.26 4.27 -7.02
C PHE A 38 21.72 4.55 -6.65
N ALA A 39 21.90 5.56 -5.78
CA ALA A 39 23.24 5.87 -5.23
C ALA A 39 23.62 4.91 -4.10
N SER A 40 22.64 4.47 -3.33
CA SER A 40 22.77 3.51 -2.24
C SER A 40 21.43 2.82 -2.07
N ILE A 41 21.44 1.56 -1.69
CA ILE A 41 20.21 0.83 -1.34
C ILE A 41 20.36 0.30 0.08
N ARG A 42 19.29 0.38 0.87
CA ARG A 42 19.19 -0.24 2.18
C ARG A 42 17.90 -1.02 2.31
N GLN A 43 18.00 -2.25 2.78
CA GLN A 43 16.85 -3.06 3.20
C GLN A 43 16.42 -2.64 4.59
N LEU A 44 15.15 -2.31 4.78
CA LEU A 44 14.58 -1.77 6.04
C LEU A 44 13.84 -2.81 6.87
N THR A 45 13.30 -3.86 6.23
CA THR A 45 12.55 -4.93 6.91
C THR A 45 13.13 -6.29 6.57
N PHE A 46 12.88 -7.27 7.44
CA PHE A 46 13.43 -8.63 7.35
C PHE A 46 12.35 -9.61 7.78
N GLY A 47 11.95 -10.49 6.86
CA GLY A 47 10.92 -11.50 7.09
C GLY A 47 9.48 -10.97 7.05
N GLY A 48 8.53 -11.87 6.77
CA GLY A 48 7.11 -11.56 6.61
C GLY A 48 6.78 -10.90 5.27
N GLU A 49 5.54 -10.45 5.14
CA GLU A 49 5.07 -9.67 4.02
C GLU A 49 5.02 -8.20 4.45
N ASN A 50 5.79 -7.33 3.80
CA ASN A 50 5.88 -5.89 4.10
C ASN A 50 5.69 -5.12 2.80
N ALA A 51 4.69 -4.25 2.72
CA ALA A 51 4.36 -3.54 1.49
C ALA A 51 3.78 -2.14 1.78
N GLU A 52 3.59 -1.38 0.70
CA GLU A 52 2.92 -0.08 0.71
C GLU A 52 3.48 0.86 1.77
N ALA A 53 4.80 1.07 1.70
CA ALA A 53 5.48 2.02 2.57
C ALA A 53 5.41 3.43 1.99
N TYR A 54 4.84 4.36 2.76
CA TYR A 54 4.64 5.73 2.33
C TYR A 54 5.25 6.72 3.32
N PHE A 55 5.92 7.75 2.79
CA PHE A 55 6.60 8.75 3.61
C PHE A 55 5.64 9.65 4.38
N SER A 56 6.06 10.08 5.58
CA SER A 56 5.52 11.25 6.26
C SER A 56 5.87 12.54 5.51
N HIS A 57 5.15 13.63 5.76
CA HIS A 57 5.39 14.93 5.12
C HIS A 57 6.78 15.51 5.46
N ASP A 58 7.29 15.23 6.68
CA ASP A 58 8.63 15.65 7.09
C ASP A 58 9.74 14.69 6.58
N GLY A 59 9.37 13.62 5.88
CA GLY A 59 10.29 12.63 5.32
C GLY A 59 11.04 11.77 6.34
N LYS A 60 10.64 11.77 7.63
CA LYS A 60 11.36 11.05 8.70
C LYS A 60 10.74 9.72 9.07
N TRP A 61 9.48 9.48 8.68
CA TRP A 61 8.73 8.29 9.00
C TRP A 61 8.21 7.61 7.73
N LEU A 62 7.96 6.33 7.86
CA LEU A 62 7.20 5.52 6.92
C LEU A 62 5.98 4.95 7.65
N THR A 63 4.83 4.92 6.98
CA THR A 63 3.73 4.03 7.32
C THR A 63 3.80 2.83 6.39
N LEU A 64 3.42 1.64 6.83
CA LEU A 64 3.49 0.41 6.05
C LEU A 64 2.47 -0.61 6.54
N GLN A 65 2.06 -1.52 5.67
CA GLN A 65 1.36 -2.73 6.06
C GLN A 65 2.34 -3.89 6.22
N SER A 66 2.09 -4.77 7.20
CA SER A 66 3.01 -5.88 7.51
C SER A 66 2.31 -7.02 8.25
N THR A 67 2.75 -8.26 7.95
CA THR A 67 2.36 -9.49 8.68
C THR A 67 3.31 -9.84 9.83
N ARG A 68 4.16 -8.92 10.26
CA ARG A 68 5.11 -9.15 11.38
C ARG A 68 4.40 -9.41 12.70
N ASP A 69 5.17 -9.79 13.73
CA ASP A 69 4.71 -10.02 15.11
C ASP A 69 3.68 -11.15 15.22
N GLY A 70 3.69 -12.10 14.27
CA GLY A 70 2.82 -13.29 14.28
C GLY A 70 1.37 -13.01 13.85
N HIS A 71 1.09 -11.84 13.26
CA HIS A 71 -0.23 -11.56 12.70
C HIS A 71 -0.47 -12.38 11.42
N PRO A 72 -1.65 -12.99 11.28
CA PRO A 72 -1.97 -13.84 10.13
C PRO A 72 -2.25 -13.06 8.84
N CYS A 73 -2.46 -11.75 8.93
CA CYS A 73 -2.62 -10.82 7.82
C CYS A 73 -2.12 -9.42 8.19
N ASP A 74 -2.09 -8.54 7.18
CA ASP A 74 -1.51 -7.22 7.30
C ASP A 74 -2.11 -6.39 8.43
N GLN A 75 -1.23 -5.76 9.19
CA GLN A 75 -1.52 -4.74 10.17
C GLN A 75 -0.79 -3.44 9.80
N GLN A 76 -1.34 -2.30 10.25
CA GLN A 76 -0.72 -1.01 9.98
C GLN A 76 0.37 -0.69 11.00
N TYR A 77 1.54 -0.35 10.49
CA TYR A 77 2.73 0.02 11.26
C TYR A 77 3.23 1.40 10.87
N VAL A 78 4.04 1.99 11.74
CA VAL A 78 4.91 3.12 11.44
C VAL A 78 6.34 2.78 11.86
N MET A 79 7.33 3.30 11.12
CA MET A 79 8.75 3.19 11.46
C MET A 79 9.53 4.40 10.96
N ARG A 80 10.74 4.61 11.45
CA ARG A 80 11.65 5.62 10.91
C ARG A 80 12.23 5.18 9.56
N ILE A 81 12.62 6.13 8.73
CA ILE A 81 13.22 5.86 7.39
C ILE A 81 14.57 5.13 7.48
N ASP A 82 15.17 5.03 8.66
CA ASP A 82 16.37 4.21 8.90
C ASP A 82 16.06 2.75 9.28
N GLY A 83 14.75 2.37 9.30
CA GLY A 83 14.28 1.04 9.66
C GLY A 83 14.07 0.84 11.16
N THR A 84 14.37 1.83 11.99
CA THR A 84 14.24 1.73 13.46
C THR A 84 12.85 2.12 13.95
N GLY A 85 12.52 1.76 15.18
CA GLY A 85 11.30 2.18 15.87
C GLY A 85 10.01 1.69 15.23
N ALA A 86 10.06 0.56 14.50
CA ALA A 86 8.86 -0.05 13.93
C ALA A 86 7.87 -0.42 15.04
N ARG A 87 6.63 0.03 14.92
CA ARG A 87 5.55 -0.30 15.86
C ARG A 87 4.21 -0.36 15.15
N ARG A 88 3.38 -1.30 15.57
CA ARG A 88 1.99 -1.38 15.11
C ARG A 88 1.19 -0.21 15.67
N ILE A 89 0.33 0.35 14.83
CA ILE A 89 -0.64 1.38 15.21
C ILE A 89 -2.09 0.90 15.12
N SER A 90 -2.41 -0.08 14.25
CA SER A 90 -3.73 -0.71 14.20
C SER A 90 -4.00 -1.58 15.43
N ASP A 91 -5.27 -1.88 15.70
CA ASP A 91 -5.71 -2.60 16.90
C ASP A 91 -5.43 -4.12 16.88
N GLY A 92 -4.90 -4.65 15.79
CA GLY A 92 -4.57 -6.07 15.60
C GLY A 92 -5.74 -6.94 15.16
N ARG A 93 -6.93 -6.35 14.93
CA ARG A 93 -8.10 -7.05 14.44
C ARG A 93 -8.29 -6.84 12.94
N GLY A 94 -8.85 -7.87 12.27
CA GLY A 94 -9.06 -7.85 10.84
C GLY A 94 -7.77 -7.69 10.06
N LYS A 95 -7.89 -7.12 8.87
CA LYS A 95 -6.79 -6.84 7.94
C LYS A 95 -6.74 -5.34 7.66
N THR A 96 -5.54 -4.78 7.47
CA THR A 96 -5.36 -3.35 7.13
C THR A 96 -4.60 -3.19 5.82
N THR A 97 -4.72 -2.02 5.18
CA THR A 97 -3.98 -1.67 3.96
C THR A 97 -3.89 -0.15 3.79
N CYS A 98 -2.96 0.31 2.95
CA CYS A 98 -2.90 1.67 2.39
C CYS A 98 -2.95 2.78 3.44
N GLY A 99 -1.97 2.84 4.33
CA GLY A 99 -1.87 3.90 5.33
C GLY A 99 -1.27 5.20 4.77
N TRP A 100 -1.73 6.36 5.25
CA TRP A 100 -1.25 7.67 4.81
C TRP A 100 -1.21 8.69 5.96
N PHE A 101 -0.16 9.51 6.01
CA PHE A 101 -0.04 10.57 7.00
C PHE A 101 -0.89 11.80 6.66
N PHE A 102 -1.47 12.43 7.68
CA PHE A 102 -1.98 13.79 7.58
C PHE A 102 -0.85 14.81 7.81
N PRO A 103 -0.99 16.07 7.34
CA PRO A 103 -0.05 17.14 7.66
C PRO A 103 0.22 17.24 9.16
N GLY A 104 1.50 17.44 9.52
CA GLY A 104 1.98 17.43 10.90
C GLY A 104 2.40 16.05 11.41
N ASP A 105 2.16 14.98 10.64
CA ASP A 105 2.68 13.62 10.84
C ASP A 105 2.32 12.93 12.17
N GLU A 106 1.42 13.51 12.95
CA GLU A 106 0.92 12.93 14.22
C GLU A 106 -0.34 12.08 14.03
N ARG A 107 -1.00 12.20 12.89
CA ARG A 107 -2.22 11.47 12.57
C ARG A 107 -2.10 10.81 11.20
N LEU A 108 -2.73 9.63 11.07
CA LEU A 108 -2.79 8.86 9.84
C LEU A 108 -4.24 8.46 9.54
N PHE A 109 -4.47 8.02 8.31
CA PHE A 109 -5.60 7.16 7.99
C PHE A 109 -5.11 5.88 7.30
N PHE A 110 -5.93 4.84 7.31
CA PHE A 110 -5.69 3.56 6.65
C PHE A 110 -7.03 2.86 6.41
N ALA A 111 -7.05 1.86 5.55
CA ALA A 111 -8.22 1.01 5.38
C ALA A 111 -8.14 -0.22 6.29
N SER A 112 -9.27 -0.65 6.86
CA SER A 112 -9.37 -1.84 7.72
C SER A 112 -10.70 -2.56 7.57
N THR A 113 -10.65 -3.90 7.67
CA THR A 113 -11.85 -4.75 7.70
C THR A 113 -12.49 -4.84 9.09
N THR A 114 -11.90 -4.26 10.12
CA THR A 114 -12.20 -4.52 11.55
C THR A 114 -13.68 -4.30 11.93
N ALA A 115 -14.44 -3.45 11.19
CA ALA A 115 -15.86 -3.26 11.42
C ALA A 115 -16.75 -4.41 10.90
N HIS A 116 -16.22 -5.19 9.96
CA HIS A 116 -16.96 -6.26 9.26
C HIS A 116 -16.41 -7.64 9.61
N ASP A 117 -15.07 -7.75 9.68
CA ASP A 117 -14.35 -8.98 9.97
C ASP A 117 -13.24 -8.70 10.97
N SER A 118 -13.43 -9.13 12.23
CA SER A 118 -12.43 -8.94 13.30
C SER A 118 -11.28 -9.93 13.23
N VAL A 119 -11.40 -10.97 12.41
CA VAL A 119 -10.37 -11.97 12.11
C VAL A 119 -9.80 -11.73 10.71
N CYS A 120 -8.66 -12.35 10.41
CA CYS A 120 -8.06 -12.27 9.09
C CYS A 120 -8.99 -12.90 8.04
N PRO A 121 -9.37 -12.18 6.96
CA PRO A 121 -10.17 -12.74 5.89
C PRO A 121 -9.47 -13.94 5.22
N PRO A 122 -10.22 -14.94 4.74
CA PRO A 122 -9.64 -16.09 4.04
C PRO A 122 -8.98 -15.67 2.73
N LYS A 123 -7.89 -16.33 2.36
CA LYS A 123 -7.26 -16.13 1.04
C LYS A 123 -8.22 -16.64 -0.06
N PRO A 124 -8.21 -16.00 -1.25
CA PRO A 124 -8.99 -16.48 -2.39
C PRO A 124 -8.68 -17.92 -2.76
N ASP A 125 -9.66 -18.63 -3.36
CA ASP A 125 -9.47 -19.97 -3.91
C ASP A 125 -8.38 -19.96 -5.00
N PRO A 126 -7.29 -20.74 -4.86
CA PRO A 126 -6.20 -20.80 -5.83
C PRO A 126 -6.63 -21.20 -7.24
N SER A 127 -7.76 -21.96 -7.39
CA SER A 127 -8.30 -22.36 -8.69
C SER A 127 -8.75 -21.18 -9.55
N LYS A 128 -8.98 -20.01 -8.96
CA LYS A 128 -9.30 -18.75 -9.66
C LYS A 128 -8.08 -18.13 -10.35
N GLY A 129 -6.88 -18.63 -10.11
CA GLY A 129 -5.63 -18.02 -10.52
C GLY A 129 -5.33 -16.75 -9.70
N TYR A 130 -4.51 -15.85 -10.26
CA TYR A 130 -4.16 -14.61 -9.56
C TYR A 130 -5.34 -13.63 -9.60
N VAL A 131 -5.94 -13.42 -8.43
CA VAL A 131 -7.04 -12.47 -8.20
C VAL A 131 -6.82 -11.74 -6.87
N TRP A 132 -7.30 -10.51 -6.78
CA TRP A 132 -7.33 -9.74 -5.55
C TRP A 132 -8.68 -9.86 -4.88
N PRO A 133 -8.75 -10.16 -3.57
CA PRO A 133 -9.99 -10.12 -2.81
C PRO A 133 -10.39 -8.66 -2.54
N LEU A 134 -11.68 -8.40 -2.70
CA LEU A 134 -12.30 -7.11 -2.38
C LEU A 134 -12.99 -7.24 -1.02
N ASP A 135 -12.16 -7.37 0.03
CA ASP A 135 -12.62 -7.44 1.40
C ASP A 135 -13.39 -6.16 1.78
N ARG A 136 -14.30 -6.25 2.75
CA ARG A 136 -15.07 -5.09 3.21
C ARG A 136 -14.19 -4.20 4.08
N TYR A 137 -13.48 -3.29 3.44
CA TYR A 137 -12.70 -2.28 4.11
C TYR A 137 -13.52 -1.01 4.33
N ASP A 138 -13.19 -0.32 5.41
CA ASP A 138 -13.53 1.08 5.63
C ASP A 138 -12.27 1.87 5.94
N ILE A 139 -12.31 3.17 5.67
CA ILE A 139 -11.22 4.09 5.99
C ILE A 139 -11.36 4.54 7.45
N TYR A 140 -10.27 4.48 8.18
CA TYR A 140 -10.16 4.90 9.59
C TYR A 140 -9.08 5.95 9.73
N THR A 141 -9.27 6.88 10.64
CA THR A 141 -8.17 7.75 11.14
C THR A 141 -7.64 7.23 12.46
N ILE A 142 -6.37 7.49 12.74
CA ILE A 142 -5.70 7.09 13.97
C ILE A 142 -4.56 8.07 14.27
N ASN A 143 -4.22 8.25 15.53
CA ASN A 143 -2.99 8.93 15.91
C ASN A 143 -1.78 8.01 15.62
N ARG A 144 -0.63 8.61 15.33
CA ARG A 144 0.60 7.88 15.11
C ARG A 144 1.01 7.00 16.30
N ASP A 145 0.59 7.33 17.52
CA ASP A 145 0.80 6.51 18.71
C ASP A 145 -0.16 5.32 18.87
N GLY A 146 -1.11 5.14 17.93
CA GLY A 146 -2.11 4.07 17.94
C GLY A 146 -3.39 4.42 18.71
N THR A 147 -3.53 5.64 19.21
CA THR A 147 -4.73 6.09 19.90
C THR A 147 -5.74 6.77 18.98
N ASN A 148 -6.96 7.00 19.47
CA ASN A 148 -8.03 7.76 18.79
C ASN A 148 -8.41 7.21 17.40
N GLN A 149 -8.46 5.88 17.23
CA GLN A 149 -8.99 5.29 16.00
C GLN A 149 -10.46 5.66 15.82
N LYS A 150 -10.80 6.20 14.64
CA LYS A 150 -12.16 6.58 14.25
C LYS A 150 -12.45 6.12 12.83
N ARG A 151 -13.61 5.51 12.60
CA ARG A 151 -14.11 5.10 11.30
C ARG A 151 -14.63 6.32 10.53
N LEU A 152 -14.19 6.53 9.29
CA LEU A 152 -14.63 7.61 8.40
C LEU A 152 -15.70 7.18 7.41
N THR A 153 -15.60 5.94 6.87
CA THR A 153 -16.55 5.42 5.87
C THR A 153 -17.40 4.28 6.45
N HIS A 154 -18.62 4.06 5.88
CA HIS A 154 -19.61 3.12 6.41
C HIS A 154 -20.41 2.45 5.28
N TYR A 155 -19.71 1.94 4.22
CA TYR A 155 -20.39 1.49 3.00
C TYR A 155 -20.63 -0.03 2.92
N ASP A 156 -20.12 -0.83 3.85
CA ASP A 156 -20.23 -2.29 3.89
C ASP A 156 -19.75 -3.00 2.60
N VAL A 157 -18.85 -2.35 1.86
CA VAL A 157 -18.22 -2.83 0.64
C VAL A 157 -16.72 -2.54 0.66
N TYR A 158 -15.97 -2.99 -0.34
CA TYR A 158 -14.59 -2.59 -0.53
C TYR A 158 -14.47 -1.06 -0.60
N THR A 159 -13.73 -0.45 0.31
CA THR A 159 -13.43 0.98 0.36
C THR A 159 -12.03 1.18 0.92
N ALA A 160 -11.04 1.35 0.04
CA ALA A 160 -9.62 1.34 0.38
C ALA A 160 -8.79 2.21 -0.57
N GLU A 161 -7.47 2.05 -0.55
CA GLU A 161 -6.51 2.70 -1.44
C GLU A 161 -6.56 4.24 -1.32
N GLY A 162 -6.73 4.73 -0.09
CA GLY A 162 -6.82 6.17 0.16
C GLY A 162 -5.48 6.88 0.04
N VAL A 163 -5.46 8.04 -0.63
CA VAL A 163 -4.31 8.95 -0.73
C VAL A 163 -4.77 10.38 -0.46
N LEU A 164 -4.04 11.10 0.39
CA LEU A 164 -4.37 12.48 0.76
C LEU A 164 -3.91 13.46 -0.33
N SER A 165 -4.73 14.47 -0.61
CA SER A 165 -4.33 15.59 -1.47
C SER A 165 -3.17 16.38 -0.86
N PRO A 166 -2.31 17.02 -1.66
CA PRO A 166 -1.15 17.77 -1.15
C PRO A 166 -1.51 18.89 -0.16
N ASP A 167 -2.70 19.46 -0.28
CA ASP A 167 -3.21 20.50 0.65
C ASP A 167 -3.82 19.91 1.92
N GLY A 168 -3.86 18.59 2.06
CA GLY A 168 -4.38 17.89 3.23
C GLY A 168 -5.90 17.89 3.39
N LYS A 169 -6.67 18.37 2.41
CA LYS A 169 -8.12 18.59 2.56
C LYS A 169 -8.99 17.47 2.02
N ARG A 170 -8.50 16.70 1.05
CA ARG A 170 -9.28 15.65 0.40
C ARG A 170 -8.52 14.32 0.40
N ILE A 171 -9.28 13.23 0.45
CA ILE A 171 -8.80 11.86 0.26
C ILE A 171 -9.38 11.36 -1.07
N VAL A 172 -8.52 10.90 -2.00
CA VAL A 172 -8.94 10.08 -3.14
C VAL A 172 -8.89 8.62 -2.71
N PHE A 173 -9.85 7.79 -3.12
CA PHE A 173 -9.93 6.39 -2.73
C PHE A 173 -10.72 5.55 -3.74
N THR A 174 -10.57 4.23 -3.67
CA THR A 174 -11.30 3.26 -4.49
C THR A 174 -12.46 2.67 -3.69
N SER A 175 -13.64 2.53 -4.30
CA SER A 175 -14.79 1.90 -3.63
C SER A 175 -15.75 1.20 -4.60
N LEU A 176 -16.39 0.13 -4.09
CA LEU A 176 -17.55 -0.55 -4.71
C LEU A 176 -18.90 0.08 -4.36
N LYS A 177 -18.91 1.27 -3.77
CA LYS A 177 -20.10 1.92 -3.20
C LYS A 177 -21.30 1.99 -4.16
N ASP A 178 -21.06 2.21 -5.44
CA ASP A 178 -22.10 2.32 -6.46
C ASP A 178 -22.13 1.11 -7.42
N GLY A 179 -21.57 -0.03 -7.00
CA GLY A 179 -21.70 -1.34 -7.67
C GLY A 179 -20.59 -1.69 -8.65
N ASP A 180 -19.64 -0.77 -8.90
CA ASP A 180 -18.42 -1.02 -9.68
C ASP A 180 -17.19 -0.51 -8.91
N LEU A 181 -16.00 -0.92 -9.33
CA LEU A 181 -14.74 -0.40 -8.75
C LEU A 181 -14.43 0.95 -9.37
N ASP A 182 -14.75 2.00 -8.65
CA ASP A 182 -14.57 3.37 -9.08
C ASP A 182 -13.72 4.19 -8.10
N ILE A 183 -13.21 5.30 -8.62
CA ILE A 183 -12.47 6.28 -7.84
C ILE A 183 -13.43 7.34 -7.31
N TYR A 184 -13.25 7.65 -6.05
CA TYR A 184 -14.00 8.67 -5.31
C TYR A 184 -13.05 9.66 -4.66
N THR A 185 -13.57 10.85 -4.34
CA THR A 185 -12.94 11.76 -3.37
C THR A 185 -13.90 12.09 -2.24
N MET A 186 -13.34 12.39 -1.08
CA MET A 186 -14.07 12.92 0.08
C MET A 186 -13.23 13.98 0.79
N ASN A 187 -13.87 14.81 1.63
CA ASN A 187 -13.11 15.64 2.56
C ASN A 187 -12.31 14.77 3.54
N ALA A 188 -11.24 15.31 4.10
CA ALA A 188 -10.37 14.61 5.06
C ALA A 188 -11.09 14.19 6.37
N ASP A 189 -12.30 14.69 6.60
CA ASP A 189 -13.19 14.30 7.70
C ASP A 189 -14.25 13.24 7.32
N GLY A 190 -14.23 12.76 6.06
CA GLY A 190 -15.16 11.75 5.53
C GLY A 190 -16.44 12.32 4.88
N THR A 191 -16.63 13.64 4.88
CA THR A 191 -17.80 14.31 4.26
C THR A 191 -17.59 14.59 2.77
N ASP A 192 -18.62 15.06 2.06
CA ASP A 192 -18.60 15.47 0.64
C ASP A 192 -17.99 14.42 -0.29
N VAL A 193 -18.53 13.21 -0.25
CA VAL A 193 -18.09 12.10 -1.11
C VAL A 193 -18.57 12.32 -2.55
N ARG A 194 -17.63 12.28 -3.50
CA ARG A 194 -17.89 12.46 -4.94
C ARG A 194 -17.26 11.32 -5.74
N ARG A 195 -18.04 10.72 -6.66
CA ARG A 195 -17.55 9.76 -7.62
C ARG A 195 -16.85 10.48 -8.76
N LEU A 196 -15.64 10.04 -9.13
CA LEU A 196 -14.83 10.61 -10.20
C LEU A 196 -14.83 9.77 -11.49
N THR A 197 -14.96 8.43 -11.38
CA THR A 197 -15.02 7.52 -12.53
C THR A 197 -16.34 6.77 -12.55
N ASN A 198 -16.77 6.34 -13.75
CA ASN A 198 -18.03 5.61 -13.94
C ASN A 198 -18.05 4.75 -15.20
N THR A 199 -16.90 4.56 -15.85
CA THR A 199 -16.76 3.66 -16.99
C THR A 199 -16.82 2.22 -16.49
N PRO A 200 -17.66 1.33 -17.06
CA PRO A 200 -17.72 -0.05 -16.61
C PRO A 200 -16.37 -0.75 -16.68
N GLY A 201 -15.90 -1.29 -15.54
CA GLY A 201 -14.59 -1.91 -15.41
C GLY A 201 -13.92 -1.57 -14.09
N TYR A 202 -12.63 -1.82 -14.02
CA TYR A 202 -11.83 -1.57 -12.84
C TYR A 202 -11.15 -0.21 -12.93
N ASP A 203 -11.38 0.63 -11.93
CA ASP A 203 -10.63 1.85 -11.64
C ASP A 203 -10.12 1.82 -10.20
N GLY A 204 -8.82 2.04 -9.96
CA GLY A 204 -8.29 2.01 -8.60
C GLY A 204 -6.86 2.51 -8.46
N GLY A 205 -6.37 2.52 -7.21
CA GLY A 205 -4.99 2.90 -6.87
C GLY A 205 -4.63 4.31 -7.29
N ALA A 206 -5.51 5.26 -7.01
CA ALA A 206 -5.40 6.65 -7.44
C ALA A 206 -4.40 7.43 -6.57
N TRP A 207 -3.67 8.38 -7.20
CA TRP A 207 -2.65 9.20 -6.55
C TRP A 207 -2.66 10.64 -7.07
N TRP A 208 -2.69 11.61 -6.16
CA TRP A 208 -2.65 13.04 -6.49
C TRP A 208 -1.30 13.46 -7.06
N SER A 209 -1.31 14.36 -8.08
CA SER A 209 -0.11 15.10 -8.47
C SER A 209 0.34 16.04 -7.33
N PRO A 210 1.64 16.40 -7.26
CA PRO A 210 2.17 17.27 -6.21
C PRO A 210 1.50 18.63 -6.10
N ASP A 211 0.98 19.16 -7.23
CA ASP A 211 0.24 20.43 -7.29
C ASP A 211 -1.26 20.28 -7.01
N GLY A 212 -1.74 19.03 -6.83
CA GLY A 212 -3.14 18.71 -6.54
C GLY A 212 -4.10 18.92 -7.72
N THR A 213 -3.60 19.19 -8.93
CA THR A 213 -4.45 19.47 -10.10
C THR A 213 -4.87 18.23 -10.88
N LYS A 214 -4.11 17.13 -10.74
CA LYS A 214 -4.32 15.86 -11.44
C LYS A 214 -4.32 14.67 -10.49
N ILE A 215 -4.87 13.58 -11.00
CA ILE A 215 -4.84 12.26 -10.37
C ILE A 215 -4.33 11.26 -11.41
N VAL A 216 -3.34 10.43 -11.05
CA VAL A 216 -2.98 9.21 -11.79
C VAL A 216 -3.67 8.03 -11.14
N TYR A 217 -4.10 7.05 -11.94
CA TYR A 217 -4.74 5.84 -11.46
C TYR A 217 -4.51 4.69 -12.44
N ARG A 218 -4.81 3.48 -12.02
CA ARG A 218 -4.79 2.30 -12.88
C ARG A 218 -6.20 1.88 -13.24
N ALA A 219 -6.42 1.47 -14.48
CA ALA A 219 -7.73 1.05 -14.95
C ALA A 219 -7.67 -0.09 -15.97
N ASN A 220 -8.78 -0.84 -16.03
CA ASN A 220 -9.08 -1.77 -17.10
C ASN A 220 -10.55 -1.65 -17.46
N HIS A 221 -10.84 -1.17 -18.66
CA HIS A 221 -12.19 -1.00 -19.18
C HIS A 221 -12.44 -2.03 -20.30
N PRO A 222 -13.14 -3.15 -20.03
CA PRO A 222 -13.45 -4.16 -21.02
C PRO A 222 -14.23 -3.58 -22.19
N THR A 223 -13.78 -3.81 -23.43
CA THR A 223 -14.41 -3.28 -24.65
C THR A 223 -15.40 -4.25 -25.29
N ASP A 224 -15.33 -5.54 -24.92
CA ASP A 224 -16.27 -6.53 -25.39
C ASP A 224 -17.16 -7.11 -24.28
N SER A 225 -18.33 -7.67 -24.68
CA SER A 225 -19.33 -8.17 -23.73
C SER A 225 -18.87 -9.41 -22.96
N THR A 226 -17.91 -10.17 -23.48
CA THR A 226 -17.39 -11.39 -22.85
C THR A 226 -16.44 -11.01 -21.71
N GLU A 227 -15.51 -10.11 -21.97
CA GLU A 227 -14.59 -9.58 -20.94
C GLU A 227 -15.36 -8.85 -19.85
N LEU A 228 -16.35 -8.02 -20.20
CA LEU A 228 -17.20 -7.31 -19.23
C LEU A 228 -17.99 -8.29 -18.35
N ARG A 229 -18.51 -9.38 -18.93
CA ARG A 229 -19.20 -10.43 -18.18
C ARG A 229 -18.24 -11.12 -17.21
N ALA A 230 -17.06 -11.53 -17.69
CA ALA A 230 -16.04 -12.17 -16.85
C ALA A 230 -15.60 -11.28 -15.69
N TYR A 231 -15.47 -9.98 -15.91
CA TYR A 231 -15.18 -8.99 -14.86
C TYR A 231 -16.32 -8.96 -13.83
N ARG A 232 -17.59 -8.84 -14.26
CA ARG A 232 -18.76 -8.80 -13.39
C ARG A 232 -18.96 -10.09 -12.61
N ASP A 233 -18.66 -11.25 -13.20
CA ASP A 233 -18.75 -12.56 -12.54
C ASP A 233 -17.71 -12.69 -11.39
N LEU A 234 -16.52 -12.11 -11.55
CA LEU A 234 -15.54 -12.01 -10.48
C LEU A 234 -15.98 -11.00 -9.41
N LEU A 235 -16.48 -9.84 -9.82
CA LEU A 235 -16.93 -8.79 -8.93
C LEU A 235 -18.06 -9.26 -8.01
N ALA A 236 -19.00 -10.05 -8.55
CA ALA A 236 -20.08 -10.69 -7.78
C ALA A 236 -19.56 -11.65 -6.70
N GLN A 237 -18.32 -12.17 -6.86
CA GLN A 237 -17.62 -13.00 -5.89
C GLN A 237 -16.69 -12.17 -4.98
N ARG A 238 -16.73 -10.85 -5.06
CA ARG A 238 -15.80 -9.91 -4.41
C ARG A 238 -14.34 -10.17 -4.78
N LEU A 239 -14.10 -10.42 -6.06
CA LEU A 239 -12.77 -10.64 -6.63
C LEU A 239 -12.56 -9.70 -7.81
N VAL A 240 -11.31 -9.34 -8.08
CA VAL A 240 -10.89 -8.68 -9.31
C VAL A 240 -9.61 -9.31 -9.84
N ARG A 241 -9.47 -9.38 -11.16
CA ARG A 241 -8.24 -9.82 -11.81
C ARG A 241 -7.43 -8.61 -12.25
N PRO A 242 -6.28 -8.35 -11.63
CA PRO A 242 -5.46 -7.17 -11.95
C PRO A 242 -4.57 -7.40 -13.17
N ALA A 243 -5.12 -8.03 -14.21
CA ALA A 243 -4.44 -8.23 -15.47
C ALA A 243 -4.85 -7.16 -16.47
N ARG A 244 -3.91 -6.74 -17.34
CA ARG A 244 -4.13 -5.72 -18.36
C ARG A 244 -4.61 -4.38 -17.81
N VAL A 245 -4.19 -4.03 -16.60
CA VAL A 245 -4.44 -2.69 -16.07
C VAL A 245 -3.40 -1.72 -16.64
N GLU A 246 -3.88 -0.59 -17.11
CA GLU A 246 -3.06 0.48 -17.68
C GLU A 246 -3.15 1.73 -16.81
N LEU A 247 -2.19 2.65 -16.97
CA LEU A 247 -2.22 3.91 -16.26
C LEU A 247 -3.04 4.94 -17.01
N PHE A 248 -3.82 5.68 -16.25
CA PHE A 248 -4.64 6.81 -16.70
C PHE A 248 -4.33 8.04 -15.87
N THR A 249 -4.57 9.20 -16.44
CA THR A 249 -4.60 10.47 -15.70
C THR A 249 -5.96 11.14 -15.89
N MET A 250 -6.35 11.96 -14.89
CA MET A 250 -7.53 12.82 -14.96
C MET A 250 -7.27 14.12 -14.21
N ASN A 251 -8.11 15.11 -14.42
CA ASN A 251 -8.13 16.30 -13.57
C ASN A 251 -8.65 15.93 -12.16
N ALA A 252 -8.34 16.76 -11.17
CA ALA A 252 -8.77 16.57 -9.78
C ALA A 252 -10.31 16.45 -9.59
N ASP A 253 -11.09 16.96 -10.53
CA ASP A 253 -12.55 16.89 -10.55
C ASP A 253 -13.12 15.66 -11.28
N GLY A 254 -12.25 14.76 -11.80
CA GLY A 254 -12.61 13.58 -12.57
C GLY A 254 -12.75 13.79 -14.07
N SER A 255 -12.62 15.01 -14.57
CA SER A 255 -12.68 15.31 -16.00
C SER A 255 -11.37 14.96 -16.73
N ASN A 256 -11.41 14.92 -18.07
CA ASN A 256 -10.24 14.67 -18.95
C ASN A 256 -9.48 13.37 -18.63
N GLN A 257 -10.23 12.28 -18.44
CA GLN A 257 -9.66 10.94 -18.26
C GLN A 257 -8.92 10.51 -19.53
N THR A 258 -7.63 10.20 -19.39
CA THR A 258 -6.75 9.87 -20.53
C THR A 258 -5.87 8.68 -20.17
N GLN A 259 -5.89 7.64 -20.99
CA GLN A 259 -4.95 6.52 -20.87
C GLN A 259 -3.56 6.98 -21.31
N ILE A 260 -2.53 6.72 -20.48
CA ILE A 260 -1.15 7.15 -20.72
C ILE A 260 -0.19 5.99 -20.97
N THR A 261 -0.58 4.74 -20.66
CA THR A 261 0.22 3.55 -21.00
C THR A 261 -0.59 2.58 -21.83
N HIS A 262 0.11 1.78 -22.67
CA HIS A 262 -0.43 0.75 -23.54
C HIS A 262 0.52 -0.47 -23.54
N LEU A 263 0.91 -0.93 -22.36
CA LEU A 263 1.95 -1.93 -22.17
C LEU A 263 1.42 -3.37 -22.17
N GLY A 264 0.14 -3.56 -21.88
CA GLY A 264 -0.52 -4.87 -21.96
C GLY A 264 -0.23 -5.83 -20.83
N GLY A 265 0.58 -5.45 -19.83
CA GLY A 265 0.83 -6.18 -18.61
C GLY A 265 -0.11 -5.76 -17.47
N ALA A 266 0.32 -6.01 -16.25
CA ALA A 266 -0.25 -5.39 -15.05
C ALA A 266 0.62 -4.20 -14.66
N ASN A 267 0.06 -2.99 -14.68
CA ASN A 267 0.74 -1.75 -14.32
C ASN A 267 0.05 -1.19 -13.07
N PHE A 268 0.75 -1.10 -11.95
CA PHE A 268 0.10 -0.71 -10.68
C PHE A 268 1.02 0.07 -9.75
N GLY A 269 0.43 0.60 -8.65
CA GLY A 269 1.11 1.39 -7.65
C GLY A 269 1.73 2.67 -8.22
N PRO A 270 1.04 3.43 -9.10
CA PRO A 270 1.60 4.65 -9.65
C PRO A 270 1.73 5.71 -8.57
N SER A 271 2.84 6.45 -8.60
CA SER A 271 3.01 7.69 -7.84
C SER A 271 3.75 8.74 -8.69
N TRP A 272 3.53 10.01 -8.38
CA TRP A 272 4.19 11.09 -9.09
C TRP A 272 5.61 11.33 -8.57
N THR A 273 6.51 11.75 -9.47
CA THR A 273 7.76 12.40 -9.04
C THR A 273 7.44 13.73 -8.34
N PRO A 274 8.24 14.18 -7.37
CA PRO A 274 7.96 15.41 -6.62
C PRO A 274 7.85 16.68 -7.47
N ASP A 275 8.48 16.69 -8.65
CA ASP A 275 8.35 17.80 -9.62
C ASP A 275 7.08 17.73 -10.48
N GLY A 276 6.28 16.66 -10.35
CA GLY A 276 5.02 16.46 -11.07
C GLY A 276 5.17 16.15 -12.56
N LYS A 277 6.38 15.90 -13.07
CA LYS A 277 6.60 15.68 -14.50
C LYS A 277 6.48 14.23 -14.92
N ARG A 278 6.84 13.30 -14.05
CA ARG A 278 6.86 11.87 -14.35
C ARG A 278 6.05 11.08 -13.31
N ILE A 279 5.74 9.86 -13.67
CA ILE A 279 5.02 8.88 -12.86
C ILE A 279 5.91 7.65 -12.74
N ILE A 280 6.17 7.20 -11.51
CA ILE A 280 6.82 5.93 -11.23
C ILE A 280 5.76 4.88 -10.91
N PHE A 281 5.93 3.64 -11.39
CA PHE A 281 4.97 2.57 -11.20
C PHE A 281 5.65 1.20 -11.32
N ALA A 282 4.97 0.15 -10.90
CA ALA A 282 5.40 -1.22 -11.08
C ALA A 282 4.73 -1.85 -12.30
N SER A 283 5.49 -2.63 -13.08
CA SER A 283 4.97 -3.32 -14.26
C SER A 283 5.65 -4.65 -14.52
N ASN A 284 4.86 -5.62 -15.02
CA ASN A 284 5.36 -6.89 -15.54
C ASN A 284 5.22 -7.00 -17.06
N TYR A 285 5.07 -5.89 -17.79
CA TYR A 285 4.76 -5.92 -19.23
C TYR A 285 5.80 -6.69 -20.06
N GLN A 286 7.06 -6.73 -19.63
CA GLN A 286 8.11 -7.51 -20.30
C GLN A 286 7.94 -9.02 -20.11
N SER A 287 7.26 -9.45 -19.04
CA SER A 287 7.00 -10.86 -18.73
C SER A 287 5.63 -11.04 -18.05
N PRO A 288 4.50 -10.80 -18.75
CA PRO A 288 3.15 -10.69 -18.13
C PRO A 288 2.64 -11.94 -17.42
N ARG A 289 3.31 -13.09 -17.59
CA ARG A 289 2.95 -14.36 -16.92
C ARG A 289 3.89 -14.73 -15.78
N SER A 290 4.92 -13.92 -15.53
CA SER A 290 5.82 -14.10 -14.41
C SER A 290 5.36 -13.29 -13.20
N GLY A 291 5.83 -13.64 -12.02
CA GLY A 291 5.69 -12.81 -10.81
C GLY A 291 6.71 -11.67 -10.75
N ASN A 292 7.53 -11.50 -11.80
CA ASN A 292 8.52 -10.44 -11.87
C ASN A 292 7.85 -9.12 -12.25
N PHE A 293 7.99 -8.13 -11.40
CA PHE A 293 7.62 -6.75 -11.65
C PHE A 293 8.83 -5.87 -11.41
N ASP A 294 9.06 -4.97 -12.33
CA ASP A 294 10.08 -3.93 -12.18
C ASP A 294 9.43 -2.55 -12.04
N LEU A 295 10.19 -1.61 -11.49
CA LEU A 295 9.79 -0.21 -11.44
C LEU A 295 10.13 0.48 -12.77
N PHE A 296 9.19 1.30 -13.23
CA PHE A 296 9.32 2.10 -14.44
C PHE A 296 8.97 3.56 -14.15
N LEU A 297 9.59 4.45 -14.90
CA LEU A 297 9.21 5.87 -15.00
C LEU A 297 8.61 6.14 -16.38
N VAL A 298 7.59 6.99 -16.42
CA VAL A 298 6.98 7.48 -17.66
C VAL A 298 6.65 8.96 -17.48
N ASN A 299 6.72 9.76 -18.54
CA ASN A 299 6.25 11.15 -18.53
C ASN A 299 4.72 11.18 -18.30
N ALA A 300 4.20 12.27 -17.76
CA ALA A 300 2.77 12.45 -17.51
C ALA A 300 1.89 12.36 -18.78
N ASP A 301 2.48 12.49 -19.96
CA ASP A 301 1.84 12.33 -21.26
C ASP A 301 1.97 10.90 -21.85
N GLY A 302 2.60 9.98 -21.12
CA GLY A 302 2.82 8.60 -21.54
C GLY A 302 4.09 8.34 -22.35
N SER A 303 4.84 9.38 -22.71
CA SER A 303 6.12 9.25 -23.41
C SER A 303 7.28 8.92 -22.47
N GLY A 304 8.44 8.55 -23.05
CA GLY A 304 9.69 8.45 -22.27
C GLY A 304 9.72 7.33 -21.24
N LEU A 305 9.12 6.17 -21.54
CA LEU A 305 9.17 5.00 -20.66
C LEU A 305 10.61 4.57 -20.38
N GLU A 306 10.96 4.42 -19.11
CA GLU A 306 12.28 4.06 -18.63
C GLU A 306 12.19 3.01 -17.52
N GLN A 307 12.96 1.92 -17.63
CA GLN A 307 13.06 0.91 -16.58
C GLN A 307 14.05 1.36 -15.50
N ILE A 308 13.67 1.18 -14.23
CA ILE A 308 14.42 1.66 -13.06
C ILE A 308 15.05 0.51 -12.28
N THR A 309 14.31 -0.58 -12.05
CA THR A 309 14.83 -1.78 -11.38
C THR A 309 15.01 -2.92 -12.36
N PHE A 310 15.93 -3.84 -12.04
CA PHE A 310 16.36 -4.94 -12.92
C PHE A 310 16.57 -6.24 -12.13
N ASP A 311 16.05 -6.33 -10.93
CA ASP A 311 16.07 -7.57 -10.16
C ASP A 311 15.11 -8.60 -10.79
N SER A 312 15.44 -9.89 -10.69
CA SER A 312 14.60 -10.96 -11.26
C SER A 312 13.37 -11.29 -10.41
N THR A 313 13.07 -10.50 -9.38
CA THR A 313 11.97 -10.70 -8.45
C THR A 313 10.97 -9.55 -8.51
N PHE A 314 9.98 -9.55 -7.62
CA PHE A 314 8.99 -8.50 -7.52
C PHE A 314 9.60 -7.22 -6.94
N ASP A 315 9.40 -6.10 -7.63
CA ASP A 315 9.56 -4.73 -7.15
C ASP A 315 8.25 -3.96 -7.35
N GLY A 316 7.72 -3.31 -6.30
CA GLY A 316 6.44 -2.63 -6.39
C GLY A 316 6.19 -1.57 -5.34
N PHE A 317 5.09 -0.82 -5.49
CA PHE A 317 4.66 0.25 -4.58
C PHE A 317 5.73 1.32 -4.34
N PRO A 318 6.29 1.92 -5.39
CA PRO A 318 7.31 2.94 -5.25
C PRO A 318 6.73 4.28 -4.79
N MET A 319 7.46 4.98 -3.92
CA MET A 319 7.16 6.36 -3.55
C MET A 319 8.45 7.15 -3.37
N PHE A 320 8.50 8.35 -3.92
CA PHE A 320 9.56 9.32 -3.65
C PHE A 320 9.37 9.98 -2.28
N SER A 321 10.49 10.31 -1.61
CA SER A 321 10.45 11.20 -0.45
C SER A 321 9.96 12.59 -0.85
N PRO A 322 9.38 13.38 0.08
CA PRO A 322 8.87 14.73 -0.24
C PRO A 322 9.93 15.66 -0.86
N ASP A 323 11.20 15.48 -0.53
CA ASP A 323 12.33 16.25 -1.09
C ASP A 323 12.90 15.68 -2.39
N GLY A 324 12.36 14.55 -2.89
CA GLY A 324 12.79 13.87 -4.11
C GLY A 324 14.15 13.17 -4.04
N LYS A 325 14.81 13.16 -2.87
CA LYS A 325 16.17 12.61 -2.75
C LYS A 325 16.21 11.12 -2.46
N LYS A 326 15.08 10.53 -2.10
CA LYS A 326 14.98 9.10 -1.80
C LYS A 326 13.76 8.49 -2.47
N ILE A 327 13.83 7.19 -2.65
CA ILE A 327 12.70 6.36 -3.06
C ILE A 327 12.58 5.18 -2.10
N VAL A 328 11.36 4.80 -1.74
CA VAL A 328 11.04 3.57 -1.02
C VAL A 328 10.20 2.68 -1.91
N TRP A 329 10.41 1.36 -1.83
CA TRP A 329 9.60 0.37 -2.54
C TRP A 329 9.58 -0.97 -1.79
N ALA A 330 8.65 -1.84 -2.15
CA ALA A 330 8.58 -3.21 -1.69
C ALA A 330 9.27 -4.13 -2.70
N SER A 331 10.04 -5.12 -2.24
CA SER A 331 10.77 -6.05 -3.09
C SER A 331 10.91 -7.42 -2.46
N ASN A 332 10.95 -8.45 -3.32
CA ASN A 332 11.28 -9.81 -2.90
C ASN A 332 12.79 -10.12 -3.05
N ARG A 333 13.61 -9.15 -3.46
CA ARG A 333 15.06 -9.31 -3.50
C ARG A 333 15.60 -9.67 -2.12
N HIS A 334 16.55 -10.60 -2.06
CA HIS A 334 17.12 -11.12 -0.81
C HIS A 334 16.12 -11.73 0.16
N ALA A 335 14.96 -12.19 -0.32
CA ALA A 335 13.98 -12.90 0.49
C ALA A 335 14.52 -14.29 0.87
N ASP A 336 14.36 -14.67 2.13
CA ASP A 336 14.73 -16.01 2.63
C ASP A 336 13.63 -17.04 2.29
N LYS A 337 12.42 -16.59 1.99
CA LYS A 337 11.24 -17.44 1.69
C LYS A 337 10.46 -16.87 0.49
N PRO A 338 9.83 -17.73 -0.32
CA PRO A 338 9.09 -17.30 -1.53
C PRO A 338 7.96 -16.28 -1.30
N SER A 339 7.36 -16.26 -0.10
CA SER A 339 6.29 -15.31 0.26
C SER A 339 6.79 -14.05 0.96
N GLU A 340 8.10 -13.92 1.13
CA GLU A 340 8.67 -12.78 1.84
C GLU A 340 8.78 -11.58 0.92
N THR A 341 8.29 -10.44 1.39
CA THR A 341 8.44 -9.15 0.75
C THR A 341 8.99 -8.16 1.76
N ASN A 342 10.04 -7.43 1.39
CA ASN A 342 10.70 -6.48 2.28
C ASN A 342 10.68 -5.06 1.69
N LEU A 343 10.87 -4.07 2.56
CA LEU A 343 10.97 -2.67 2.18
C LEU A 343 12.43 -2.30 1.95
N PHE A 344 12.65 -1.57 0.87
CA PHE A 344 13.94 -1.01 0.50
C PHE A 344 13.81 0.50 0.34
N ILE A 345 14.88 1.21 0.67
CA ILE A 345 15.02 2.64 0.46
C ILE A 345 16.34 2.91 -0.26
N ALA A 346 16.32 3.78 -1.23
CA ALA A 346 17.51 4.21 -1.95
C ALA A 346 17.66 5.72 -1.95
N ASP A 347 18.92 6.19 -1.98
CA ASP A 347 19.22 7.57 -2.35
C ASP A 347 19.09 7.70 -3.87
N TRP A 348 18.29 8.66 -4.33
CA TRP A 348 17.97 8.86 -5.74
C TRP A 348 19.00 9.71 -6.47
N ARG A 349 19.34 9.30 -7.70
CA ARG A 349 20.12 10.08 -8.69
C ARG A 349 19.28 10.31 -9.93
N GLU A 350 19.33 11.51 -10.47
CA GLU A 350 18.72 11.81 -11.78
C GLU A 350 19.53 11.25 -12.95
#